data_42f1a63bb3932e0a780cc45b005abc72
#
_entry.id   42f1a63bb3932e0a780cc45b005abc72
#
_cell.length_a   1.000
_cell.length_b   1.000
_cell.length_c   1.000
_cell.angle_alpha   90.00
_cell.angle_beta   90.00
_cell.angle_gamma   90.00
#
_symmetry.space_group_name_H-M   'P 1'
#
loop_
_entity.id
_entity.type
_entity.pdbx_description
1 polymer ?
#
loop_
_entity_poly.entity_id
_entity_poly.type
_entity_poly.pdbx_seq_one_letter_code
_entity_poly.pdbx_strand_id
1 'polypeptide(L)'
;MIELNKIYNEDCLEGMKKIPDGSIDMILCDLPYGTTASKWDSIIDFEKLWEEYERIISDNGAIVLTASGSFTHKVISSNEKLFRYKWIWIKSRPGNFVNANNRPMTKYEEILV
;
A
#
# COMPACT_ATOMS: atom_id res chain seq x y z
N MET A 1 -23.09 6.14 -6.68
CA MET A 1 -21.89 6.96 -6.91
C MET A 1 -21.30 7.38 -5.58
N ILE A 2 -19.99 7.35 -5.45
CA ILE A 2 -19.32 7.72 -4.20
C ILE A 2 -19.28 9.24 -4.03
N GLU A 3 -19.40 9.71 -2.80
CA GLU A 3 -19.28 11.14 -2.48
C GLU A 3 -17.81 11.52 -2.34
N LEU A 4 -17.44 12.70 -2.86
CA LEU A 4 -16.09 13.25 -2.75
C LEU A 4 -15.85 13.87 -1.38
N ASN A 5 -14.56 13.99 -1.01
CA ASN A 5 -14.13 14.66 0.23
C ASN A 5 -14.74 14.04 1.49
N LYS A 6 -14.85 12.72 1.51
CA LYS A 6 -15.45 11.99 2.61
C LYS A 6 -14.56 10.81 3.01
N ILE A 7 -14.49 10.53 4.29
CA ILE A 7 -13.79 9.36 4.82
C ILE A 7 -14.80 8.21 4.94
N TYR A 8 -14.44 7.06 4.39
CA TYR A 8 -15.26 5.87 4.41
C TYR A 8 -14.61 4.83 5.32
N ASN A 9 -15.32 4.44 6.37
CA ASN A 9 -14.85 3.41 7.29
C ASN A 9 -15.46 2.07 6.89
N GLU A 10 -14.85 1.44 5.89
CA GLU A 10 -15.32 0.16 5.37
C GLU A 10 -14.16 -0.60 4.71
N ASP A 11 -14.37 -1.87 4.37
CA ASP A 11 -13.40 -2.65 3.62
C ASP A 11 -13.15 -1.97 2.27
N CYS A 12 -11.88 -1.68 1.96
CA CYS A 12 -11.53 -0.95 0.74
C CYS A 12 -11.92 -1.73 -0.54
N LEU A 13 -11.86 -3.05 -0.52
CA LEU A 13 -12.25 -3.86 -1.68
C LEU A 13 -13.74 -3.71 -1.99
N GLU A 14 -14.56 -3.57 -0.96
CA GLU A 14 -15.99 -3.29 -1.14
C GLU A 14 -16.25 -1.83 -1.50
N GLY A 15 -15.56 -0.92 -0.81
CA GLY A 15 -15.74 0.52 -1.03
C GLY A 15 -15.33 0.94 -2.44
N MET A 16 -14.26 0.39 -2.96
CA MET A 16 -13.78 0.74 -4.31
C MET A 16 -14.76 0.38 -5.42
N LYS A 17 -15.63 -0.60 -5.20
CA LYS A 17 -16.66 -0.97 -6.19
C LYS A 17 -17.59 0.18 -6.54
N LYS A 18 -17.72 1.15 -5.65
CA LYS A 18 -18.55 2.34 -5.85
C LYS A 18 -17.86 3.43 -6.66
N ILE A 19 -16.58 3.27 -6.95
CA ILE A 19 -15.79 4.26 -7.69
C ILE A 19 -15.86 3.95 -9.18
N PRO A 20 -16.18 4.94 -10.04
CA PRO A 20 -16.22 4.71 -11.49
C PRO A 20 -14.85 4.38 -12.07
N ASP A 21 -14.85 3.65 -13.16
CA ASP A 21 -13.64 3.28 -13.89
C ASP A 21 -12.85 4.52 -14.31
N GLY A 22 -11.53 4.47 -14.17
CA GLY A 22 -10.63 5.51 -14.66
C GLY A 22 -10.83 6.90 -14.06
N SER A 23 -11.46 6.99 -12.89
CA SER A 23 -11.84 8.29 -12.29
C SER A 23 -10.86 8.81 -11.25
N ILE A 24 -9.87 8.03 -10.85
CA ILE A 24 -8.94 8.39 -9.77
C ILE A 24 -7.59 8.79 -10.36
N ASP A 25 -7.10 9.96 -9.97
CA ASP A 25 -5.81 10.47 -10.45
C ASP A 25 -4.64 10.04 -9.60
N MET A 26 -4.86 9.72 -8.32
CA MET A 26 -3.81 9.24 -7.44
C MET A 26 -4.37 8.32 -6.36
N ILE A 27 -3.67 7.23 -6.12
CA ILE A 27 -3.89 6.36 -4.97
C ILE A 27 -2.65 6.46 -4.09
N LEU A 28 -2.84 6.87 -2.84
CA LEU A 28 -1.78 6.90 -1.83
C LEU A 28 -2.25 6.05 -0.67
N CYS A 29 -1.57 4.94 -0.42
CA CYS A 29 -2.03 3.99 0.56
C CYS A 29 -0.90 3.37 1.38
N ASP A 30 -1.16 3.23 2.68
CA ASP A 30 -0.32 2.48 3.59
C ASP A 30 -1.01 1.14 3.86
N LEU A 31 -0.72 0.16 3.01
CA LEU A 31 -1.32 -1.17 3.10
C LEU A 31 -0.88 -1.89 4.39
N PRO A 32 -1.71 -2.79 4.93
CA PRO A 32 -1.28 -3.61 6.07
C PRO A 32 -0.17 -4.57 5.63
N TYR A 33 0.96 -4.53 6.36
CA TYR A 33 2.14 -5.33 6.01
C TYR A 33 2.06 -6.78 6.50
N GLY A 34 1.16 -7.06 7.44
CA GLY A 34 1.04 -8.39 8.03
C GLY A 34 2.15 -8.70 9.03
N THR A 35 2.80 -7.67 9.57
CA THR A 35 3.98 -7.83 10.44
C THR A 35 3.70 -7.56 11.92
N THR A 36 2.49 -7.11 12.26
CA THR A 36 2.11 -6.83 13.65
C THR A 36 1.07 -7.85 14.14
N ALA A 37 0.79 -7.83 15.45
CA ALA A 37 -0.19 -8.72 16.05
C ALA A 37 -1.64 -8.19 15.93
N SER A 38 -1.84 -7.00 15.37
CA SER A 38 -3.16 -6.42 15.22
C SER A 38 -4.00 -7.18 14.19
N LYS A 39 -5.28 -7.40 14.47
CA LYS A 39 -6.17 -8.14 13.57
C LYS A 39 -6.35 -7.47 12.21
N TRP A 40 -6.30 -6.14 12.17
CA TRP A 40 -6.44 -5.38 10.93
C TRP A 40 -5.18 -5.43 10.06
N ASP A 41 -4.05 -5.87 10.62
CA ASP A 41 -2.78 -5.92 9.91
C ASP A 41 -2.56 -7.30 9.28
N SER A 42 -3.48 -7.70 8.44
CA SER A 42 -3.36 -8.90 7.61
C SER A 42 -3.07 -8.50 6.17
N ILE A 43 -2.29 -9.32 5.47
CA ILE A 43 -1.96 -9.04 4.07
C ILE A 43 -3.24 -9.12 3.23
N ILE A 44 -3.51 -8.05 2.49
CA ILE A 44 -4.66 -7.97 1.59
C ILE A 44 -4.47 -8.92 0.40
N ASP A 45 -5.57 -9.38 -0.17
CA ASP A 45 -5.55 -10.17 -1.41
C ASP A 45 -5.11 -9.27 -2.57
N PHE A 46 -3.87 -9.44 -3.02
CA PHE A 46 -3.28 -8.60 -4.07
C PHE A 46 -4.01 -8.73 -5.41
N GLU A 47 -4.51 -9.90 -5.75
CA GLU A 47 -5.23 -10.09 -7.00
C GLU A 47 -6.47 -9.20 -7.05
N LYS A 48 -7.26 -9.21 -5.97
CA LYS A 48 -8.46 -8.38 -5.87
C LYS A 48 -8.10 -6.90 -5.77
N LEU A 49 -7.04 -6.57 -5.05
CA LEU A 49 -6.59 -5.19 -4.91
C LEU A 49 -6.21 -4.59 -6.26
N TRP A 50 -5.39 -5.29 -7.04
CA TRP A 50 -4.97 -4.80 -8.35
C TRP A 50 -6.10 -4.74 -9.36
N GLU A 51 -7.04 -5.67 -9.29
CA GLU A 51 -8.25 -5.62 -10.12
C GLU A 51 -8.97 -4.28 -9.93
N GLU A 52 -9.16 -3.86 -8.68
CA GLU A 52 -9.82 -2.59 -8.39
C GLU A 52 -8.93 -1.38 -8.67
N TYR A 53 -7.66 -1.42 -8.28
CA TYR A 53 -6.74 -0.31 -8.51
C TYR A 53 -6.58 -0.01 -10.00
N GLU A 54 -6.37 -1.03 -10.81
CA GLU A 54 -6.21 -0.84 -12.25
C GLU A 54 -7.49 -0.37 -12.92
N ARG A 55 -8.63 -0.77 -12.39
CA ARG A 55 -9.93 -0.32 -12.91
C ARG A 55 -10.18 1.16 -12.64
N ILE A 56 -9.93 1.62 -11.40
CA ILE A 56 -10.30 2.98 -10.98
C ILE A 56 -9.25 4.04 -11.34
N ILE A 57 -7.99 3.66 -11.51
CA ILE A 57 -6.93 4.64 -11.80
C ILE A 57 -7.05 5.17 -13.23
N SER A 58 -6.84 6.46 -13.41
CA SER A 58 -6.82 7.07 -14.73
C SER A 58 -5.53 6.74 -15.49
N ASP A 59 -5.51 6.93 -16.80
CA ASP A 59 -4.37 6.59 -17.65
C ASP A 59 -3.07 7.27 -17.22
N ASN A 60 -3.16 8.49 -16.70
CA ASN A 60 -2.01 9.26 -16.23
C ASN A 60 -1.92 9.30 -14.70
N GLY A 61 -2.69 8.47 -14.02
CA GLY A 61 -2.71 8.44 -12.57
C GLY A 61 -1.48 7.77 -11.98
N ALA A 62 -1.27 7.98 -10.68
CA ALA A 62 -0.18 7.40 -9.93
C ALA A 62 -0.70 6.55 -8.77
N ILE A 63 -0.06 5.40 -8.57
CA ILE A 63 -0.34 4.53 -7.42
C ILE A 63 0.92 4.54 -6.55
N VAL A 64 0.79 4.99 -5.30
CA VAL A 64 1.90 5.19 -4.38
C VAL A 64 1.62 4.40 -3.10
N LEU A 65 2.48 3.44 -2.80
CA LEU A 65 2.30 2.54 -1.67
C LEU A 65 3.53 2.55 -0.77
N THR A 66 3.33 2.61 0.53
CA THR A 66 4.42 2.42 1.48
C THR A 66 4.68 0.94 1.68
N ALA A 67 5.92 0.56 1.94
CA ALA A 67 6.29 -0.83 2.17
C ALA A 67 7.62 -0.90 2.93
N SER A 68 7.93 -2.07 3.46
CA SER A 68 9.17 -2.31 4.18
C SER A 68 9.49 -3.81 4.22
N GLY A 69 10.77 -4.14 4.22
CA GLY A 69 11.24 -5.53 4.35
C GLY A 69 10.69 -6.44 3.27
N SER A 70 10.31 -7.65 3.66
CA SER A 70 9.79 -8.65 2.73
C SER A 70 8.47 -8.24 2.09
N PHE A 71 7.71 -7.35 2.74
CA PHE A 71 6.46 -6.84 2.18
C PHE A 71 6.70 -6.05 0.90
N THR A 72 7.80 -5.28 0.83
CA THR A 72 8.21 -4.58 -0.40
C THR A 72 8.29 -5.55 -1.57
N HIS A 73 8.96 -6.68 -1.36
CA HIS A 73 9.08 -7.70 -2.40
C HIS A 73 7.72 -8.26 -2.82
N LYS A 74 6.85 -8.53 -1.86
CA LYS A 74 5.50 -9.06 -2.13
C LYS A 74 4.68 -8.09 -2.97
N VAL A 75 4.71 -6.80 -2.64
CA VAL A 75 3.98 -5.77 -3.38
C VAL A 75 4.49 -5.66 -4.81
N ILE A 76 5.80 -5.53 -4.98
CA ILE A 76 6.41 -5.40 -6.31
C ILE A 76 6.11 -6.63 -7.16
N SER A 77 6.29 -7.83 -6.61
CA SER A 77 6.05 -9.08 -7.33
C SER A 77 4.59 -9.27 -7.72
N SER A 78 3.67 -8.70 -6.93
CA SER A 78 2.24 -8.84 -7.20
C SER A 78 1.79 -8.10 -8.47
N ASN A 79 2.53 -7.07 -8.89
CA ASN A 79 2.24 -6.34 -10.13
C ASN A 79 3.51 -5.66 -10.67
N GLU A 80 4.47 -6.47 -11.05
CA GLU A 80 5.79 -6.00 -11.50
C GLU A 80 5.70 -5.10 -12.73
N LYS A 81 4.72 -5.33 -13.59
CA LYS A 81 4.53 -4.53 -14.81
C LYS A 81 4.27 -3.05 -14.54
N LEU A 82 3.59 -2.73 -13.45
CA LEU A 82 3.25 -1.36 -13.09
C LEU A 82 4.33 -0.69 -12.25
N PHE A 83 5.24 -1.46 -11.65
CA PHE A 83 6.27 -0.88 -10.79
C PHE A 83 7.24 -0.04 -11.61
N ARG A 84 7.47 1.22 -11.17
CA ARG A 84 8.36 2.16 -11.84
C ARG A 84 9.64 2.40 -11.07
N TYR A 85 9.51 2.87 -9.82
CA TYR A 85 10.67 3.20 -8.97
C TYR A 85 10.21 3.28 -7.52
N LYS A 86 11.18 3.47 -6.62
CA LYS A 86 10.88 3.64 -5.20
C LYS A 86 11.73 4.77 -4.63
N TRP A 87 11.18 5.41 -3.60
CA TRP A 87 11.88 6.36 -2.76
C TRP A 87 12.16 5.70 -1.42
N ILE A 88 13.23 6.17 -0.76
CA ILE A 88 13.58 5.73 0.59
C ILE A 88 13.13 6.83 1.55
N TRP A 89 12.29 6.44 2.49
CA TRP A 89 11.82 7.34 3.54
C TRP A 89 12.63 7.06 4.80
N ILE A 90 13.56 7.97 5.12
CA ILE A 90 14.40 7.83 6.30
C ILE A 90 13.65 8.38 7.50
N LYS A 91 13.43 7.51 8.50
CA LYS A 91 12.70 7.89 9.70
C LYS A 91 13.60 8.60 10.69
N SER A 92 13.02 9.55 11.47
CA SER A 92 13.74 10.23 12.55
C SER A 92 14.07 9.29 13.71
N ARG A 93 13.28 8.21 13.89
CA ARG A 93 13.51 7.19 14.91
C ARG A 93 13.51 5.80 14.30
N PRO A 94 14.50 4.93 14.69
CA PRO A 94 14.46 3.54 14.25
C PRO A 94 13.25 2.82 14.85
N GLY A 95 12.67 1.92 14.07
CA GLY A 95 11.61 1.03 14.52
C GLY A 95 12.12 -0.37 14.82
N ASN A 96 11.20 -1.28 15.19
CA ASN A 96 11.51 -2.69 15.37
C ASN A 96 12.54 -2.97 16.48
N PHE A 97 12.49 -2.19 17.56
CA PHE A 97 13.46 -2.29 18.66
C PHE A 97 13.41 -3.64 19.40
N VAL A 98 12.26 -4.31 19.40
CA VAL A 98 12.11 -5.63 20.05
C VAL A 98 13.00 -6.70 19.42
N ASN A 99 13.43 -6.52 18.18
CA ASN A 99 14.30 -7.44 17.47
C ASN A 99 15.76 -6.93 17.39
N ALA A 100 16.11 -5.89 18.17
CA ALA A 100 17.43 -5.27 18.09
C ALA A 100 18.60 -6.24 18.36
N ASN A 101 18.36 -7.28 19.17
CA ASN A 101 19.38 -8.31 19.48
C ASN A 101 19.56 -9.32 18.33
N ASN A 102 18.62 -9.41 17.40
CA ASN A 102 18.64 -10.40 16.32
C ASN A 102 18.94 -9.75 14.97
N ARG A 103 18.65 -8.47 14.81
CA ARG A 103 18.85 -7.73 13.56
C ARG A 103 18.88 -6.23 13.85
N PRO A 104 19.49 -5.43 12.97
CA PRO A 104 19.48 -3.97 13.12
C PRO A 104 18.05 -3.41 13.18
N MET A 105 17.88 -2.35 13.95
CA MET A 105 16.60 -1.64 14.01
C MET A 105 16.30 -1.00 12.66
N THR A 106 15.02 -1.04 12.27
CA THR A 106 14.55 -0.45 11.01
C THR A 106 14.54 1.06 11.11
N LYS A 107 15.26 1.76 10.23
CA LYS A 107 15.32 3.22 10.21
C LYS A 107 14.71 3.82 8.94
N TYR A 108 14.25 3.03 8.01
CA TYR A 108 13.64 3.54 6.79
C TYR A 108 12.46 2.66 6.38
N GLU A 109 11.59 3.25 5.56
CA GLU A 109 10.57 2.53 4.80
C GLU A 109 10.72 2.91 3.33
N GLU A 110 10.13 2.13 2.47
CA GLU A 110 10.17 2.37 1.04
C GLU A 110 8.83 2.89 0.56
N ILE A 111 8.88 3.81 -0.40
CA ILE A 111 7.69 4.36 -1.05
C ILE A 111 7.73 3.88 -2.50
N LEU A 112 6.83 2.98 -2.85
CA LEU A 112 6.76 2.35 -4.16
C LEU A 112 5.84 3.14 -5.08
N VAL A 113 6.31 3.42 -6.28
CA VAL A 113 5.55 4.19 -7.27
C VAL A 113 5.35 3.41 -8.55
#